data_649b9070902cd4b8760f0f33fa62e45a
#
_entry.id   649b9070902cd4b8760f0f33fa62e45a
#
_cell.length_a   1.000
_cell.length_b   1.000
_cell.length_c   1.000
_cell.angle_alpha   90.00
_cell.angle_beta   90.00
_cell.angle_gamma   90.00
#
_symmetry.space_group_name_H-M   'P 1'
#
loop_
_entity.id
_entity.type
_entity.pdbx_description
1 polymer ?
#
loop_
_entity_poly.entity_id
_entity_poly.type
_entity_poly.pdbx_seq_one_letter_code
_entity_poly.pdbx_strand_id
1 'polypeptide(L)'
;MIENDQYIVVLVTAKDGDEARKIARGLLDDKLIACANMIGNIQSIFLWQGKIEEAGEVLLVLKTRRELFDQVVLKVKSLHSYDTPEIIAIPVIAGNSDYLKWIDSSVSSK
;
A
#
# COMPACT_ATOMS: atom_id res chain seq x y z
N MET A 1 21.22 8.81 7.63
CA MET A 1 20.88 8.37 7.54
C MET A 1 19.76 7.88 8.05
N ILE A 2 19.42 7.80 8.72
CA ILE A 2 18.47 7.26 9.31
C ILE A 2 17.21 7.77 9.10
N GLU A 3 17.04 8.96 8.81
CA GLU A 3 15.81 9.55 8.53
C GLU A 3 15.25 8.99 7.26
N ASN A 4 15.97 8.21 6.56
CA ASN A 4 15.47 7.55 5.37
C ASN A 4 14.37 6.55 5.67
N ASP A 5 14.17 6.24 6.96
CA ASP A 5 13.07 5.36 7.35
C ASP A 5 11.74 6.10 7.44
N GLN A 6 11.73 7.42 7.29
CA GLN A 6 10.50 8.19 7.45
C GLN A 6 9.46 7.92 6.37
N TYR A 7 9.90 7.50 5.18
CA TYR A 7 9.01 7.27 4.05
C TYR A 7 9.04 5.82 3.64
N ILE A 8 7.89 5.31 3.24
CA ILE A 8 7.76 3.91 2.85
C ILE A 8 6.93 3.78 1.59
N VAL A 9 7.17 2.69 0.87
CA VAL A 9 6.31 2.21 -0.19
C VAL A 9 5.60 0.98 0.37
N VAL A 10 4.28 0.99 0.32
CA VAL A 10 3.48 -0.13 0.82
C VAL A 10 2.93 -0.89 -0.38
N LEU A 11 3.10 -2.21 -0.38
CA LEU A 11 2.58 -3.07 -1.44
C LEU A 11 1.34 -3.79 -0.91
N VAL A 12 0.27 -3.74 -1.69
CA VAL A 12 -0.99 -4.42 -1.38
C VAL A 12 -1.47 -5.07 -2.67
N THR A 13 -1.89 -6.34 -2.61
CA THR A 13 -2.53 -6.95 -3.75
C THR A 13 -4.03 -7.04 -3.49
N ALA A 14 -4.82 -6.84 -4.54
CA ALA A 14 -6.27 -6.89 -4.48
C ALA A 14 -6.78 -7.84 -5.56
N LYS A 15 -7.99 -8.35 -5.40
CA LYS A 15 -8.52 -9.36 -6.32
C LYS A 15 -8.83 -8.82 -7.71
N ASP A 16 -9.12 -7.52 -7.81
CA ASP A 16 -9.45 -6.89 -9.09
C ASP A 16 -9.28 -5.37 -8.98
N GLY A 17 -9.50 -4.68 -10.10
CA GLY A 17 -9.35 -3.23 -10.16
C GLY A 17 -10.35 -2.47 -9.31
N ASP A 18 -11.58 -2.97 -9.19
CA ASP A 18 -12.60 -2.30 -8.39
C ASP A 18 -12.22 -2.31 -6.92
N GLU A 19 -11.76 -3.44 -6.40
CA GLU A 19 -11.33 -3.53 -5.02
C GLU A 19 -10.07 -2.67 -4.79
N ALA A 20 -9.11 -2.72 -5.71
CA ALA A 20 -7.91 -1.92 -5.60
C ALA A 20 -8.24 -0.42 -5.54
N ARG A 21 -9.15 0.03 -6.40
CA ARG A 21 -9.56 1.44 -6.43
C ARG A 21 -10.27 1.83 -5.14
N LYS A 22 -11.13 0.96 -4.64
CA LYS A 22 -11.84 1.22 -3.39
C LYS A 22 -10.86 1.37 -2.23
N ILE A 23 -9.87 0.51 -2.15
CA ILE A 23 -8.84 0.57 -1.11
C ILE A 23 -8.04 1.86 -1.24
N ALA A 24 -7.57 2.17 -2.46
CA ALA A 24 -6.76 3.36 -2.70
C ALA A 24 -7.52 4.63 -2.33
N ARG A 25 -8.77 4.75 -2.78
CA ARG A 25 -9.55 5.95 -2.49
C ARG A 25 -9.88 6.07 -1.01
N GLY A 26 -10.16 4.96 -0.34
CA GLY A 26 -10.41 5.00 1.11
C GLY A 26 -9.20 5.49 1.88
N LEU A 27 -8.00 5.04 1.49
CA LEU A 27 -6.77 5.49 2.13
C LEU A 27 -6.49 6.97 1.85
N LEU A 28 -6.75 7.42 0.63
CA LEU A 28 -6.56 8.82 0.27
C LEU A 28 -7.55 9.72 0.99
N ASP A 29 -8.81 9.28 1.10
CA ASP A 29 -9.84 10.06 1.79
C ASP A 29 -9.46 10.29 3.26
N ASP A 30 -8.84 9.29 3.89
CA ASP A 30 -8.42 9.41 5.29
C ASP A 30 -7.03 10.02 5.42
N LYS A 31 -6.43 10.45 4.32
CA LYS A 31 -5.08 11.04 4.28
C LYS A 31 -4.02 10.13 4.89
N LEU A 32 -4.16 8.84 4.67
CA LEU A 32 -3.20 7.83 5.15
C LEU A 32 -2.11 7.54 4.14
N ILE A 33 -2.33 7.89 2.88
CA ILE A 33 -1.32 7.77 1.83
C ILE A 33 -1.35 9.02 0.97
N ALA A 34 -0.24 9.31 0.30
CA ALA A 34 -0.17 10.44 -0.62
C ALA A 34 -0.52 10.04 -2.05
N CYS A 35 -0.23 8.79 -2.41
CA CYS A 35 -0.37 8.36 -3.79
C CYS A 35 -0.54 6.84 -3.83
N ALA A 36 -1.33 6.37 -4.80
CA ALA A 36 -1.46 4.95 -5.09
C ALA A 36 -1.27 4.75 -6.58
N ASN A 37 -0.36 3.84 -6.95
CA ASN A 37 -0.27 3.38 -8.33
C ASN A 37 -0.95 2.02 -8.38
N MET A 38 -1.73 1.79 -9.42
CA MET A 38 -2.42 0.53 -9.65
C MET A 38 -1.78 -0.16 -10.84
N ILE A 39 -1.32 -1.40 -10.64
CA ILE A 39 -0.72 -2.19 -11.71
C ILE A 39 -1.61 -3.42 -11.92
N GLY A 40 -2.26 -3.49 -13.07
CA GLY A 40 -3.17 -4.57 -13.38
C GLY A 40 -2.48 -5.80 -13.94
N ASN A 41 -3.26 -6.89 -14.05
CA ASN A 41 -2.81 -8.12 -14.68
C ASN A 41 -1.59 -8.76 -14.02
N ILE A 42 -1.52 -8.69 -12.70
CA ILE A 42 -0.48 -9.38 -11.94
C ILE A 42 -0.91 -10.85 -11.84
N GLN A 43 0.01 -11.76 -12.11
CA GLN A 43 -0.22 -13.18 -11.90
C GLN A 43 0.53 -13.57 -10.65
N SER A 44 -0.20 -13.96 -9.61
CA SER A 44 0.37 -14.34 -8.34
C SER A 44 0.33 -15.86 -8.20
N ILE A 45 1.44 -16.45 -7.77
CA ILE A 45 1.55 -17.89 -7.52
C ILE A 45 2.04 -18.02 -6.09
N PHE A 46 1.27 -18.72 -5.27
CA PHE A 46 1.55 -18.72 -3.82
C PHE A 46 1.11 -20.04 -3.18
N LEU A 47 1.58 -20.23 -1.96
CA LEU A 47 1.16 -21.39 -1.16
C LEU A 47 -0.04 -21.01 -0.31
N TRP A 48 -1.08 -21.81 -0.38
CA TRP A 48 -2.27 -21.63 0.45
C TRP A 48 -2.71 -22.97 0.96
N GLN A 49 -2.72 -23.14 2.28
CA GLN A 49 -3.12 -24.38 2.93
C GLN A 49 -2.41 -25.61 2.35
N GLY A 50 -1.09 -25.47 2.15
CA GLY A 50 -0.25 -26.56 1.67
C GLY A 50 -0.29 -26.82 0.17
N LYS A 51 -1.02 -26.00 -0.59
CA LYS A 51 -1.15 -26.18 -2.03
C LYS A 51 -0.65 -24.94 -2.77
N ILE A 52 -0.16 -25.14 -3.99
CA ILE A 52 0.21 -24.04 -4.86
C ILE A 52 -1.04 -23.56 -5.58
N GLU A 53 -1.34 -22.28 -5.41
CA GLU A 53 -2.50 -21.63 -6.04
C GLU A 53 -2.02 -20.53 -6.97
N GLU A 54 -2.86 -20.18 -7.94
CA GLU A 54 -2.58 -19.05 -8.83
C GLU A 54 -3.80 -18.15 -8.87
N ALA A 55 -3.57 -16.85 -8.93
CA ALA A 55 -4.65 -15.87 -9.01
C ALA A 55 -4.19 -14.66 -9.82
N GLY A 56 -5.12 -14.10 -10.60
CA GLY A 56 -4.91 -12.80 -11.21
C GLY A 56 -5.22 -11.74 -10.16
N GLU A 57 -4.37 -10.74 -10.05
CA GLU A 57 -4.54 -9.69 -9.05
C GLU A 57 -4.12 -8.33 -9.60
N VAL A 58 -4.42 -7.30 -8.82
CA VAL A 58 -3.96 -5.93 -9.08
C VAL A 58 -3.02 -5.56 -7.94
N LEU A 59 -1.87 -5.01 -8.28
CA LEU A 59 -0.89 -4.56 -7.29
C LEU A 59 -1.08 -3.07 -7.05
N LEU A 60 -1.22 -2.70 -5.78
CA LEU A 60 -1.18 -1.31 -5.35
C LEU A 60 0.21 -0.99 -4.83
N VAL A 61 0.77 0.11 -5.31
CA VAL A 61 2.04 0.64 -4.83
C VAL A 61 1.71 1.98 -4.18
N LEU A 62 1.76 2.02 -2.85
CA LEU A 62 1.30 3.16 -2.05
C LEU A 62 2.50 3.91 -1.51
N LYS A 63 2.41 5.26 -1.47
CA LYS A 63 3.50 6.07 -0.91
C LYS A 63 2.97 6.83 0.28
N THR A 64 3.68 6.72 1.40
CA THR A 64 3.27 7.37 2.63
C THR A 64 4.44 7.50 3.60
N ARG A 65 4.14 7.96 4.82
CA ARG A 65 5.12 8.04 5.89
C ARG A 65 5.05 6.79 6.74
N ARG A 66 6.20 6.37 7.26
CA ARG A 66 6.29 5.16 8.09
C ARG A 66 5.36 5.22 9.29
N GLU A 67 5.23 6.40 9.91
CA GLU A 67 4.41 6.53 11.13
C GLU A 67 2.93 6.21 10.90
N LEU A 68 2.48 6.18 9.64
CA LEU A 68 1.08 5.89 9.32
C LEU A 68 0.84 4.42 8.98
N PHE A 69 1.89 3.59 8.97
CA PHE A 69 1.76 2.22 8.49
C PHE A 69 0.69 1.42 9.23
N ASP A 70 0.66 1.48 10.56
CA ASP A 70 -0.32 0.70 11.31
C ASP A 70 -1.75 1.12 10.97
N GLN A 71 -1.98 2.41 10.76
CA GLN A 71 -3.29 2.91 10.35
C GLN A 71 -3.64 2.46 8.93
N VAL A 72 -2.64 2.41 8.04
CA VAL A 72 -2.83 1.89 6.68
C VAL A 72 -3.29 0.43 6.76
N VAL A 73 -2.62 -0.38 7.58
CA VAL A 73 -2.98 -1.79 7.74
C VAL A 73 -4.43 -1.93 8.19
N LEU A 74 -4.83 -1.17 9.22
CA LEU A 74 -6.20 -1.26 9.73
C LEU A 74 -7.22 -0.88 8.68
N LYS A 75 -6.95 0.19 7.93
CA LYS A 75 -7.90 0.65 6.91
C LYS A 75 -7.99 -0.34 5.76
N VAL A 76 -6.85 -0.84 5.27
CA VAL A 76 -6.85 -1.84 4.19
C VAL A 76 -7.64 -3.07 4.61
N LYS A 77 -7.41 -3.57 5.81
CA LYS A 77 -8.12 -4.76 6.28
C LYS A 77 -9.63 -4.53 6.36
N SER A 78 -10.05 -3.32 6.69
CA SER A 78 -11.49 -3.01 6.77
C SER A 78 -12.16 -3.00 5.41
N LEU A 79 -11.41 -2.83 4.32
CA LEU A 79 -11.94 -2.72 2.97
C LEU A 79 -11.64 -3.93 2.09
N HIS A 80 -10.74 -4.81 2.53
CA HIS A 80 -10.25 -5.91 1.72
C HIS A 80 -11.15 -7.13 1.81
N SER A 81 -11.28 -7.86 0.69
CA SER A 81 -12.07 -9.09 0.65
C SER A 81 -11.33 -10.27 1.23
N TYR A 82 -10.00 -10.23 1.30
CA TYR A 82 -9.21 -11.33 1.85
C TYR A 82 -9.15 -11.23 3.38
N ASP A 83 -9.13 -12.38 4.05
CA ASP A 83 -8.91 -12.41 5.49
C ASP A 83 -7.48 -12.02 5.84
N THR A 84 -6.53 -12.44 5.01
CA THR A 84 -5.11 -12.18 5.23
C THR A 84 -4.51 -11.52 4.00
N PRO A 85 -4.75 -10.21 3.81
CA PRO A 85 -4.22 -9.51 2.63
C PRO A 85 -2.73 -9.26 2.77
N GLU A 86 -2.05 -9.19 1.61
CA GLU A 86 -0.65 -8.75 1.58
C GLU A 86 -0.63 -7.25 1.86
N ILE A 87 0.09 -6.84 2.90
CA ILE A 87 0.31 -5.43 3.23
C ILE A 87 1.72 -5.37 3.79
N ILE A 88 2.68 -5.03 2.96
CA ILE A 88 4.08 -4.98 3.39
C ILE A 88 4.67 -3.63 3.01
N ALA A 89 5.64 -3.17 3.79
CA ALA A 89 6.28 -1.88 3.58
C ALA A 89 7.75 -2.06 3.26
N ILE A 90 8.22 -1.23 2.34
CA ILE A 90 9.62 -1.18 1.95
C ILE A 90 10.10 0.23 2.25
N PRO A 91 11.27 0.39 2.90
CA PRO A 91 11.76 1.72 3.20
C PRO A 91 12.23 2.44 1.94
N VAL A 92 11.97 3.74 1.88
CA VAL A 92 12.49 4.60 0.83
C VAL A 92 13.80 5.18 1.34
N ILE A 93 14.91 4.71 0.81
CA ILE A 93 16.23 5.12 1.33
C ILE A 93 16.66 6.49 0.81
N ALA A 94 16.10 6.96 -0.30
CA ALA A 94 16.43 8.26 -0.88
C ALA A 94 15.33 8.64 -1.85
N GLY A 95 15.11 9.92 -2.01
CA GLY A 95 14.10 10.41 -2.94
C GLY A 95 14.30 11.89 -3.23
N ASN A 96 13.67 12.36 -4.30
CA ASN A 96 13.64 13.77 -4.65
C ASN A 96 13.02 14.53 -3.47
N SER A 97 13.74 15.52 -2.94
CA SER A 97 13.29 16.23 -1.75
C SER A 97 11.93 16.90 -1.95
N ASP A 98 11.64 17.41 -3.13
CA ASP A 98 10.36 18.04 -3.41
C ASP A 98 9.23 17.02 -3.35
N TYR A 99 9.47 15.82 -3.85
CA TYR A 99 8.48 14.75 -3.80
C TYR A 99 8.22 14.30 -2.36
N LEU A 100 9.28 14.13 -1.58
CA LEU A 100 9.14 13.74 -0.18
C LEU A 100 8.38 14.78 0.63
N LYS A 101 8.64 16.08 0.35
CA LYS A 101 7.88 17.15 0.99
C LYS A 101 6.42 17.13 0.59
N TRP A 102 6.14 16.74 -0.66
CA TRP A 102 4.78 16.62 -1.11
C TRP A 102 4.06 15.50 -0.37
N ILE A 103 4.74 14.38 -0.12
CA ILE A 103 4.17 13.32 0.72
C ILE A 103 3.82 13.88 2.09
N ASP A 104 4.76 14.61 2.72
CA ASP A 104 4.53 15.20 4.04
C ASP A 104 3.29 16.09 4.06
N SER A 105 3.10 16.89 3.02
CA SER A 105 1.98 17.83 2.97
C SER A 105 0.65 17.15 2.65
N SER A 106 0.69 15.95 2.11
CA SER A 106 -0.51 15.26 1.64
C SER A 106 -1.15 14.35 2.68
N VAL A 107 -0.36 13.86 3.65
CA VAL A 107 -0.84 12.89 4.62
C VAL A 107 -1.05 13.52 5.99
N SER A 108 -1.80 12.81 6.83
CA SER A 108 -2.08 13.27 8.19
C SER A 108 -0.82 13.25 9.03
N SER A 109 -0.76 14.17 9.99
CA SER A 109 0.23 14.07 11.05
C SER A 109 -0.28 13.07 12.05
N LYS A 110 0.63 12.28 12.58
CA LYS A 110 0.24 11.32 13.57
C LYS A 110 0.43 11.85 14.97
#